data_4b48d55e3ba512bf30980bd030f7db23
#
_entry.id   4b48d55e3ba512bf30980bd030f7db23
#
_cell.length_a   1.000
_cell.length_b   1.000
_cell.length_c   1.000
_cell.angle_alpha   90.00
_cell.angle_beta   90.00
_cell.angle_gamma   90.00
#
_symmetry.space_group_name_H-M   'P 1'
#
loop_
_entity.id
_entity.type
_entity.pdbx_description
1 polymer ?
#
loop_
_entity_poly.entity_id
_entity_poly.type
_entity_poly.pdbx_seq_one_letter_code
_entity_poly.pdbx_strand_id
1 'polypeptide(L)'
;MPISLFYQKRIMKHTISLLYGSMYSATAIRVHPCRKQSYRAAKKLQSLPGITDIKPLESNAYPEKYVLFIEQLLDPKHPEAGSFKQRIILGHIGFDRPTILVTEGYAATYALAPRYQEELSKRLNANLVFVEYRYFDASMPDPCNWDYLTVENSLYDLHHVTTTFKQLYPQKWISTGISKGGQTTMFYRAYFPDDVDFSVPYVAPLNKSLEDGRHEPFIAETVSTAQIGKK
;
A
#
# COMPACT_ATOMS: atom_id res chain seq x y z
N MET A 1 -49.13 -28.08 -13.08
CA MET A 1 -48.60 -27.42 -14.30
C MET A 1 -48.60 -25.94 -14.05
N PRO A 2 -47.45 -25.25 -14.03
CA PRO A 2 -47.39 -23.83 -13.77
C PRO A 2 -47.50 -23.03 -15.06
N ILE A 3 -48.46 -22.13 -15.11
CA ILE A 3 -48.68 -21.20 -16.22
C ILE A 3 -47.85 -19.95 -15.93
N SER A 4 -46.78 -19.90 -16.63
CA SER A 4 -46.10 -18.80 -17.31
C SER A 4 -45.97 -17.44 -16.62
N LEU A 5 -44.80 -17.24 -16.11
CA LEU A 5 -44.17 -15.96 -15.66
C LEU A 5 -43.99 -14.91 -16.79
N PHE A 6 -44.51 -15.17 -17.99
CA PHE A 6 -44.32 -14.31 -19.16
C PHE A 6 -45.42 -13.27 -19.37
N TYR A 7 -46.51 -13.34 -18.64
CA TYR A 7 -47.65 -12.43 -18.87
C TYR A 7 -47.65 -11.17 -17.96
N GLN A 8 -46.88 -11.17 -16.90
CA GLN A 8 -46.85 -10.02 -15.98
C GLN A 8 -45.88 -8.90 -16.39
N LYS A 9 -44.93 -9.14 -17.32
CA LYS A 9 -43.97 -8.11 -17.76
C LYS A 9 -44.46 -7.17 -18.85
N ARG A 10 -45.64 -7.38 -19.42
CA ARG A 10 -46.20 -6.58 -20.54
C ARG A 10 -47.26 -5.57 -20.14
N ILE A 11 -47.86 -5.67 -18.95
CA ILE A 11 -48.90 -4.74 -18.48
C ILE A 11 -48.31 -3.56 -17.67
N MET A 12 -47.14 -3.67 -17.14
CA MET A 12 -46.50 -2.60 -16.33
C MET A 12 -45.75 -1.54 -17.13
N LYS A 13 -45.74 -1.63 -18.46
CA LYS A 13 -45.05 -0.63 -19.33
C LYS A 13 -45.99 0.43 -19.94
N HIS A 14 -47.30 0.35 -19.78
CA HIS A 14 -48.23 1.28 -20.42
C HIS A 14 -49.11 2.11 -19.49
N THR A 15 -48.97 1.99 -18.16
CA THR A 15 -49.86 2.73 -17.23
C THR A 15 -49.12 3.82 -16.43
N ILE A 16 -47.81 4.05 -16.64
CA ILE A 16 -47.06 5.09 -15.94
C ILE A 16 -46.72 6.31 -16.83
N SER A 17 -47.25 6.35 -18.05
CA SER A 17 -46.94 7.42 -19.01
C SER A 17 -47.92 8.61 -19.02
N LEU A 18 -48.94 8.65 -18.15
CA LEU A 18 -50.00 9.64 -18.27
C LEU A 18 -50.34 10.51 -17.03
N LEU A 19 -49.53 10.48 -15.95
CA LEU A 19 -49.86 11.28 -14.75
C LEU A 19 -48.69 12.02 -14.07
N TYR A 20 -47.58 12.32 -14.74
CA TYR A 20 -46.59 13.27 -14.23
C TYR A 20 -46.03 14.16 -15.34
N GLY A 21 -46.89 14.99 -15.91
CA GLY A 21 -46.50 16.19 -16.59
C GLY A 21 -46.49 17.34 -15.60
N SER A 22 -45.36 17.94 -15.44
CA SER A 22 -45.04 19.21 -14.77
C SER A 22 -44.22 19.12 -13.49
N MET A 23 -43.12 19.82 -13.55
CA MET A 23 -42.18 20.16 -12.45
C MET A 23 -41.12 19.13 -12.07
N TYR A 24 -40.21 18.84 -12.98
CA TYR A 24 -38.80 18.64 -12.57
C TYR A 24 -37.92 19.38 -13.59
N SER A 25 -37.34 20.46 -13.13
CA SER A 25 -36.16 21.06 -13.76
C SER A 25 -35.12 19.96 -13.98
N ALA A 26 -34.83 19.68 -15.24
CA ALA A 26 -33.79 18.74 -15.60
C ALA A 26 -32.44 19.30 -15.13
N THR A 27 -32.05 19.01 -13.89
CA THR A 27 -30.67 19.17 -13.48
C THR A 27 -29.89 18.18 -14.34
N ALA A 28 -29.31 18.67 -15.42
CA ALA A 28 -28.43 17.87 -16.25
C ALA A 28 -27.32 17.35 -15.33
N ILE A 29 -27.37 16.06 -15.06
CA ILE A 29 -26.23 15.36 -14.47
C ILE A 29 -25.10 15.56 -15.47
N ARG A 30 -24.23 16.52 -15.19
CA ARG A 30 -22.96 16.69 -15.91
C ARG A 30 -22.20 15.38 -15.69
N VAL A 31 -22.37 14.44 -16.59
CA VAL A 31 -21.40 13.36 -16.75
C VAL A 31 -20.12 14.07 -17.13
N HIS A 32 -19.22 14.21 -16.17
CA HIS A 32 -17.90 14.72 -16.44
C HIS A 32 -17.30 13.77 -17.47
N PRO A 33 -16.85 14.25 -18.64
CA PRO A 33 -16.17 13.38 -19.58
C PRO A 33 -15.01 12.74 -18.81
N CYS A 34 -14.90 11.43 -18.90
CA CYS A 34 -13.74 10.69 -18.41
C CYS A 34 -12.51 11.42 -18.91
N ARG A 35 -11.90 12.24 -18.06
CA ARG A 35 -10.66 12.94 -18.37
C ARG A 35 -9.71 11.83 -18.77
N LYS A 36 -9.22 11.83 -20.02
CA LYS A 36 -8.07 11.01 -20.40
C LYS A 36 -6.99 11.37 -19.41
N GLN A 37 -6.85 10.52 -18.38
CA GLN A 37 -5.91 10.70 -17.30
C GLN A 37 -4.55 10.61 -17.96
N SER A 38 -3.85 11.74 -18.01
CA SER A 38 -2.51 11.80 -18.57
C SER A 38 -1.60 11.04 -17.59
N TYR A 39 -1.30 9.79 -17.89
CA TYR A 39 -0.40 8.92 -17.11
C TYR A 39 1.05 9.41 -17.19
N ARG A 40 1.29 10.65 -16.73
CA ARG A 40 2.61 11.28 -16.76
C ARG A 40 3.62 10.56 -15.89
N ALA A 41 3.17 10.04 -14.74
CA ALA A 41 4.04 9.30 -13.84
C ALA A 41 4.47 7.98 -14.46
N ALA A 42 3.57 7.22 -15.12
CA ALA A 42 3.92 5.93 -15.73
C ALA A 42 5.10 6.02 -16.71
N LYS A 43 5.11 7.04 -17.58
CA LYS A 43 6.21 7.22 -18.56
C LYS A 43 7.56 7.46 -17.87
N LYS A 44 7.58 8.22 -16.78
CA LYS A 44 8.82 8.47 -16.02
C LYS A 44 9.23 7.25 -15.20
N LEU A 45 8.27 6.51 -14.63
CA LEU A 45 8.54 5.27 -13.90
C LEU A 45 9.21 4.22 -14.79
N GLN A 46 8.81 4.12 -16.08
CA GLN A 46 9.43 3.21 -17.03
C GLN A 46 10.91 3.51 -17.29
N SER A 47 11.39 4.72 -17.00
CA SER A 47 12.80 5.07 -17.17
C SER A 47 13.67 4.75 -15.93
N LEU A 48 13.08 4.35 -14.83
CA LEU A 48 13.82 3.94 -13.65
C LEU A 48 14.40 2.54 -13.82
N PRO A 49 15.62 2.30 -13.35
CA PRO A 49 16.25 0.99 -13.45
C PRO A 49 15.49 -0.05 -12.61
N GLY A 50 15.38 -1.27 -13.12
CA GLY A 50 14.75 -2.40 -12.41
C GLY A 50 13.24 -2.34 -12.28
N ILE A 51 12.56 -1.25 -12.70
CA ILE A 51 11.11 -1.13 -12.64
C ILE A 51 10.45 -1.89 -13.80
N THR A 52 9.49 -2.74 -13.46
CA THR A 52 8.72 -3.57 -14.41
C THR A 52 7.23 -3.58 -14.08
N ASP A 53 6.43 -4.11 -15.03
CA ASP A 53 5.01 -4.47 -14.82
C ASP A 53 4.14 -3.34 -14.26
N ILE A 54 4.34 -2.10 -14.72
CA ILE A 54 3.58 -0.93 -14.28
C ILE A 54 2.13 -1.05 -14.77
N LYS A 55 1.18 -1.13 -13.83
CA LYS A 55 -0.25 -1.21 -14.11
C LYS A 55 -0.99 -0.10 -13.35
N PRO A 56 -1.85 0.67 -14.02
CA PRO A 56 -2.68 1.66 -13.34
C PRO A 56 -3.71 0.96 -12.44
N LEU A 57 -3.99 1.59 -11.30
CA LEU A 57 -5.04 1.19 -10.37
C LEU A 57 -6.08 2.30 -10.26
N GLU A 58 -7.32 1.92 -10.03
CA GLU A 58 -8.36 2.88 -9.63
C GLU A 58 -8.02 3.47 -8.25
N SER A 59 -8.27 4.76 -8.09
CA SER A 59 -8.04 5.45 -6.83
C SER A 59 -9.03 6.59 -6.60
N ASN A 60 -9.56 6.62 -5.37
CA ASN A 60 -10.35 7.74 -4.85
C ASN A 60 -9.48 8.74 -4.07
N ALA A 61 -8.21 8.38 -3.83
CA ALA A 61 -7.30 9.10 -2.95
C ALA A 61 -6.15 9.79 -3.68
N TYR A 62 -5.67 9.20 -4.78
CA TYR A 62 -4.53 9.71 -5.55
C TYR A 62 -4.96 10.02 -6.99
N PRO A 63 -4.49 11.15 -7.57
CA PRO A 63 -4.74 11.47 -8.98
C PRO A 63 -4.28 10.37 -9.94
N GLU A 64 -3.15 9.72 -9.63
CA GLU A 64 -2.65 8.55 -10.32
C GLU A 64 -2.21 7.51 -9.27
N LYS A 65 -2.58 6.25 -9.48
CA LYS A 65 -2.17 5.14 -8.62
C LYS A 65 -1.71 3.97 -9.48
N TYR A 66 -0.66 3.30 -9.04
CA TYR A 66 -0.06 2.20 -9.79
C TYR A 66 0.31 1.05 -8.87
N VAL A 67 0.24 -0.16 -9.38
CA VAL A 67 1.04 -1.29 -8.92
C VAL A 67 2.15 -1.52 -9.91
N LEU A 68 3.35 -1.76 -9.41
CA LEU A 68 4.53 -2.03 -10.21
C LEU A 68 5.47 -2.97 -9.44
N PHE A 69 6.47 -3.48 -10.13
CA PHE A 69 7.49 -4.31 -9.51
C PHE A 69 8.87 -3.69 -9.71
N ILE A 70 9.72 -3.89 -8.71
CA ILE A 70 11.14 -3.57 -8.78
C ILE A 70 11.95 -4.87 -8.62
N GLU A 71 13.01 -5.02 -9.40
CA GLU A 71 13.93 -6.14 -9.24
C GLU A 71 14.79 -5.92 -8.00
N GLN A 72 14.83 -6.91 -7.10
CA GLN A 72 15.62 -6.90 -5.87
C GLN A 72 16.58 -8.08 -5.84
N LEU A 73 17.75 -7.90 -5.27
CA LEU A 73 18.68 -9.00 -5.04
C LEU A 73 18.20 -9.87 -3.87
N LEU A 74 18.34 -11.18 -4.00
CA LEU A 74 18.08 -12.11 -2.88
C LEU A 74 19.02 -11.80 -1.72
N ASP A 75 20.32 -11.64 -2.02
CA ASP A 75 21.33 -11.19 -1.09
C ASP A 75 22.14 -10.04 -1.71
N PRO A 76 22.00 -8.79 -1.21
CA PRO A 76 22.76 -7.65 -1.71
C PRO A 76 24.27 -7.76 -1.55
N LYS A 77 24.74 -8.59 -0.61
CA LYS A 77 26.18 -8.85 -0.40
C LYS A 77 26.73 -9.93 -1.32
N HIS A 78 25.85 -10.75 -1.87
CA HIS A 78 26.12 -11.85 -2.78
C HIS A 78 25.20 -11.80 -4.00
N PRO A 79 25.41 -10.85 -4.95
CA PRO A 79 24.52 -10.64 -6.11
C PRO A 79 24.34 -11.89 -6.98
N GLU A 80 25.31 -12.80 -6.95
CA GLU A 80 25.27 -14.10 -7.66
C GLU A 80 24.19 -15.05 -7.12
N ALA A 81 23.62 -14.78 -5.94
CA ALA A 81 22.50 -15.55 -5.38
C ALA A 81 21.21 -15.41 -6.20
N GLY A 82 21.13 -14.38 -7.06
CA GLY A 82 19.97 -14.11 -7.91
C GLY A 82 19.11 -12.98 -7.45
N SER A 83 17.96 -12.80 -8.10
CA SER A 83 17.03 -11.71 -7.85
C SER A 83 15.59 -12.18 -7.79
N PHE A 84 14.70 -11.31 -7.32
CA PHE A 84 13.25 -11.50 -7.31
C PHE A 84 12.54 -10.18 -7.61
N LYS A 85 11.24 -10.25 -7.90
CA LYS A 85 10.41 -9.06 -8.12
C LYS A 85 9.67 -8.70 -6.84
N GLN A 86 9.85 -7.47 -6.37
CA GLN A 86 9.15 -6.94 -5.20
C GLN A 86 8.04 -5.99 -5.63
N ARG A 87 6.83 -6.17 -5.09
CA ARG A 87 5.67 -5.34 -5.39
C ARG A 87 5.74 -4.00 -4.67
N ILE A 88 5.48 -2.94 -5.44
CA ILE A 88 5.34 -1.57 -4.95
C ILE A 88 3.95 -1.06 -5.33
N ILE A 89 3.28 -0.36 -4.41
CA ILE A 89 2.09 0.42 -4.73
C ILE A 89 2.48 1.90 -4.64
N LEU A 90 2.32 2.60 -5.75
CA LEU A 90 2.61 4.03 -5.87
C LEU A 90 1.32 4.83 -5.92
N GLY A 91 1.16 5.80 -5.01
CA GLY A 91 0.17 6.87 -5.11
C GLY A 91 0.87 8.17 -5.51
N HIS A 92 0.61 8.66 -6.72
CA HIS A 92 1.25 9.86 -7.24
C HIS A 92 0.35 11.09 -7.07
N ILE A 93 0.88 12.12 -6.40
CA ILE A 93 0.28 13.46 -6.27
C ILE A 93 1.02 14.46 -7.17
N GLY A 94 2.35 14.41 -7.17
CA GLY A 94 3.20 15.30 -7.95
C GLY A 94 4.68 15.08 -7.67
N PHE A 95 5.54 15.39 -8.66
CA PHE A 95 6.99 15.24 -8.52
C PHE A 95 7.62 16.26 -7.57
N ASP A 96 6.92 17.36 -7.29
CA ASP A 96 7.29 18.43 -6.38
C ASP A 96 6.75 18.25 -4.95
N ARG A 97 6.17 17.08 -4.66
CA ARG A 97 5.57 16.77 -3.36
C ARG A 97 6.46 15.87 -2.53
N PRO A 98 6.37 15.94 -1.19
CA PRO A 98 7.03 14.97 -0.33
C PRO A 98 6.53 13.55 -0.61
N THR A 99 7.27 12.57 -0.14
CA THR A 99 6.95 11.14 -0.35
C THR A 99 6.89 10.41 0.98
N ILE A 100 5.82 9.66 1.17
CA ILE A 100 5.67 8.75 2.29
C ILE A 100 6.11 7.36 1.82
N LEU A 101 7.13 6.83 2.47
CA LEU A 101 7.59 5.45 2.33
C LEU A 101 6.91 4.60 3.39
N VAL A 102 5.98 3.73 2.99
CA VAL A 102 5.42 2.74 3.91
C VAL A 102 6.29 1.50 3.90
N THR A 103 6.90 1.23 5.05
CA THR A 103 7.71 0.05 5.31
C THR A 103 6.80 -1.04 5.89
N GLU A 104 6.16 -1.81 5.02
CA GLU A 104 5.26 -2.88 5.45
C GLU A 104 6.03 -4.01 6.14
N GLY A 105 5.35 -4.74 7.01
CA GLY A 105 5.92 -5.93 7.63
C GLY A 105 5.48 -7.24 6.98
N TYR A 106 4.49 -7.17 6.07
CA TYR A 106 3.77 -8.32 5.51
C TYR A 106 3.31 -8.03 4.08
N ALA A 107 2.20 -8.66 3.65
CA ALA A 107 1.60 -8.43 2.34
C ALA A 107 0.95 -7.03 2.23
N ALA A 108 1.06 -6.43 1.04
CA ALA A 108 0.54 -5.11 0.74
C ALA A 108 -0.81 -5.12 -0.02
N THR A 109 -1.48 -6.26 -0.08
CA THR A 109 -2.70 -6.46 -0.90
C THR A 109 -3.81 -5.46 -0.58
N TYR A 110 -3.99 -5.09 0.69
CA TYR A 110 -5.00 -4.12 1.10
C TYR A 110 -4.76 -2.71 0.54
N ALA A 111 -3.50 -2.37 0.25
CA ALA A 111 -3.16 -1.08 -0.34
C ALA A 111 -3.53 -0.97 -1.84
N LEU A 112 -3.86 -2.08 -2.51
CA LEU A 112 -4.35 -2.07 -3.89
C LEU A 112 -5.75 -1.46 -3.99
N ALA A 113 -6.56 -1.53 -2.92
CA ALA A 113 -7.95 -1.09 -2.93
C ALA A 113 -8.08 0.40 -3.33
N PRO A 114 -9.09 0.76 -4.15
CA PRO A 114 -9.29 2.15 -4.61
C PRO A 114 -9.43 3.17 -3.48
N ARG A 115 -10.01 2.77 -2.35
CA ARG A 115 -10.23 3.61 -1.17
C ARG A 115 -9.02 3.76 -0.27
N TYR A 116 -7.96 2.95 -0.48
CA TYR A 116 -6.79 3.01 0.39
C TYR A 116 -6.08 4.35 0.27
N GLN A 117 -5.88 5.00 1.40
CA GLN A 117 -5.11 6.22 1.56
C GLN A 117 -4.33 6.15 2.87
N GLU A 118 -3.03 6.36 2.79
CA GLU A 118 -2.18 6.44 3.95
C GLU A 118 -2.39 7.79 4.67
N GLU A 119 -2.41 7.79 6.02
CA GLU A 119 -2.79 8.96 6.80
C GLU A 119 -1.84 10.15 6.61
N LEU A 120 -0.52 9.92 6.70
CA LEU A 120 0.48 10.99 6.53
C LEU A 120 0.48 11.51 5.10
N SER A 121 0.32 10.62 4.11
CA SER A 121 0.17 11.00 2.71
C SER A 121 -1.02 11.96 2.50
N LYS A 122 -2.15 11.66 3.13
CA LYS A 122 -3.34 12.53 3.10
C LYS A 122 -3.07 13.88 3.76
N ARG A 123 -2.51 13.88 4.97
CA ARG A 123 -2.30 15.09 5.76
C ARG A 123 -1.28 16.03 5.14
N LEU A 124 -0.24 15.48 4.52
CA LEU A 124 0.87 16.24 3.93
C LEU A 124 0.71 16.47 2.43
N ASN A 125 -0.39 15.99 1.83
CA ASN A 125 -0.59 16.00 0.38
C ASN A 125 0.63 15.44 -0.36
N ALA A 126 1.07 14.26 0.08
CA ALA A 126 2.32 13.62 -0.30
C ALA A 126 2.09 12.41 -1.20
N ASN A 127 3.09 12.07 -2.01
CA ASN A 127 3.13 10.81 -2.72
C ASN A 127 3.20 9.63 -1.74
N LEU A 128 2.79 8.47 -2.19
CA LEU A 128 2.90 7.20 -1.47
C LEU A 128 3.81 6.25 -2.23
N VAL A 129 4.81 5.71 -1.58
CA VAL A 129 5.58 4.53 -2.02
C VAL A 129 5.38 3.46 -0.96
N PHE A 130 4.53 2.50 -1.25
CA PHE A 130 4.20 1.41 -0.35
C PHE A 130 4.95 0.16 -0.80
N VAL A 131 5.83 -0.37 0.05
CA VAL A 131 6.71 -1.50 -0.27
C VAL A 131 6.19 -2.75 0.43
N GLU A 132 5.78 -3.75 -0.34
CA GLU A 132 5.46 -5.06 0.21
C GLU A 132 6.74 -5.72 0.75
N TYR A 133 6.62 -6.38 1.91
CA TYR A 133 7.77 -7.03 2.50
C TYR A 133 8.20 -8.23 1.65
N ARG A 134 9.52 -8.45 1.50
CA ARG A 134 10.03 -9.62 0.77
C ARG A 134 9.43 -10.92 1.32
N TYR A 135 9.22 -11.91 0.47
CA TYR A 135 8.63 -13.21 0.80
C TYR A 135 7.15 -13.18 1.18
N PHE A 136 6.43 -12.08 0.89
CA PHE A 136 4.99 -12.02 1.06
C PHE A 136 4.28 -11.85 -0.28
N ASP A 137 3.18 -12.56 -0.45
CA ASP A 137 2.25 -12.50 -1.58
C ASP A 137 2.96 -12.40 -2.95
N ALA A 138 2.84 -11.27 -3.65
CA ALA A 138 3.45 -11.11 -4.97
C ALA A 138 4.97 -10.86 -4.94
N SER A 139 5.55 -10.68 -3.76
CA SER A 139 7.00 -10.48 -3.54
C SER A 139 7.69 -11.78 -3.09
N MET A 140 7.10 -12.94 -3.39
CA MET A 140 7.68 -14.25 -3.12
C MET A 140 8.70 -14.60 -4.22
N PRO A 141 9.98 -14.90 -3.87
CA PRO A 141 10.94 -15.43 -4.83
C PRO A 141 10.56 -16.81 -5.34
N ASP A 142 10.91 -17.11 -6.59
CA ASP A 142 10.77 -18.45 -7.17
C ASP A 142 12.06 -18.79 -7.93
N PRO A 143 12.83 -19.82 -7.51
CA PRO A 143 12.58 -20.69 -6.36
C PRO A 143 12.73 -19.99 -5.00
N CYS A 144 11.96 -20.42 -4.02
CA CYS A 144 11.98 -19.86 -2.67
C CYS A 144 13.12 -20.50 -1.83
N ASN A 145 14.04 -19.66 -1.36
CA ASN A 145 15.02 -20.02 -0.32
C ASN A 145 14.87 -19.08 0.88
N TRP A 146 14.45 -19.60 2.01
CA TRP A 146 14.15 -18.84 3.23
C TRP A 146 15.38 -18.23 3.91
N ASP A 147 16.61 -18.68 3.58
CA ASP A 147 17.85 -18.12 4.14
C ASP A 147 18.02 -16.63 3.84
N TYR A 148 17.42 -16.15 2.76
CA TYR A 148 17.46 -14.74 2.37
C TYR A 148 16.35 -13.88 2.99
N LEU A 149 15.40 -14.48 3.74
CA LEU A 149 14.41 -13.73 4.50
C LEU A 149 15.04 -13.22 5.80
N THR A 150 15.91 -12.25 5.69
CA THR A 150 16.55 -11.60 6.83
C THR A 150 16.08 -10.16 7.00
N VAL A 151 16.19 -9.64 8.23
CA VAL A 151 15.91 -8.21 8.48
C VAL A 151 16.85 -7.36 7.64
N GLU A 152 18.14 -7.68 7.64
CA GLU A 152 19.14 -6.92 6.89
C GLU A 152 18.80 -6.81 5.41
N ASN A 153 18.50 -7.93 4.74
CA ASN A 153 18.15 -7.93 3.32
C ASN A 153 16.87 -7.10 3.05
N SER A 154 15.90 -7.12 3.96
CA SER A 154 14.71 -6.29 3.82
C SER A 154 14.98 -4.79 3.96
N LEU A 155 15.99 -4.40 4.74
CA LEU A 155 16.42 -3.00 4.82
C LEU A 155 17.15 -2.55 3.54
N TYR A 156 17.92 -3.42 2.92
CA TYR A 156 18.53 -3.16 1.61
C TYR A 156 17.49 -3.02 0.51
N ASP A 157 16.37 -3.77 0.55
CA ASP A 157 15.25 -3.58 -0.38
C ASP A 157 14.71 -2.15 -0.29
N LEU A 158 14.46 -1.66 0.93
CA LEU A 158 13.96 -0.31 1.16
C LEU A 158 14.96 0.76 0.70
N HIS A 159 16.25 0.53 0.93
CA HIS A 159 17.31 1.39 0.46
C HIS A 159 17.32 1.49 -1.08
N HIS A 160 17.26 0.36 -1.75
CA HIS A 160 17.20 0.30 -3.22
C HIS A 160 15.95 0.99 -3.76
N VAL A 161 14.77 0.75 -3.16
CA VAL A 161 13.53 1.45 -3.53
C VAL A 161 13.70 2.96 -3.35
N THR A 162 14.18 3.40 -2.18
CA THR A 162 14.31 4.82 -1.88
C THR A 162 15.27 5.52 -2.83
N THR A 163 16.45 4.96 -3.07
CA THR A 163 17.45 5.53 -3.97
C THR A 163 16.97 5.56 -5.42
N THR A 164 16.23 4.54 -5.85
CA THR A 164 15.63 4.50 -7.19
C THR A 164 14.55 5.55 -7.36
N PHE A 165 13.60 5.64 -6.43
CA PHE A 165 12.46 6.57 -6.55
C PHE A 165 12.84 8.02 -6.28
N LYS A 166 13.89 8.32 -5.52
CA LYS A 166 14.41 9.68 -5.33
C LYS A 166 14.83 10.35 -6.64
N GLN A 167 15.17 9.58 -7.67
CA GLN A 167 15.46 10.13 -9.01
C GLN A 167 14.25 10.84 -9.63
N LEU A 168 13.02 10.45 -9.24
CA LEU A 168 11.78 11.09 -9.68
C LEU A 168 11.15 11.99 -8.60
N TYR A 169 11.34 11.66 -7.33
CA TYR A 169 10.75 12.33 -6.17
C TYR A 169 11.84 12.91 -5.26
N PRO A 170 12.48 14.03 -5.67
CA PRO A 170 13.65 14.57 -4.96
C PRO A 170 13.31 15.34 -3.68
N GLN A 171 12.02 15.48 -3.34
CA GLN A 171 11.58 16.20 -2.15
C GLN A 171 11.75 15.37 -0.88
N LYS A 172 11.29 15.89 0.26
CA LYS A 172 11.39 15.23 1.58
C LYS A 172 10.74 13.86 1.59
N TRP A 173 11.41 12.90 2.22
CA TRP A 173 10.95 11.54 2.43
C TRP A 173 10.68 11.27 3.90
N ILE A 174 9.56 10.60 4.15
CA ILE A 174 9.10 10.24 5.50
C ILE A 174 8.80 8.74 5.49
N SER A 175 9.53 7.96 6.28
CA SER A 175 9.20 6.54 6.46
C SER A 175 8.17 6.35 7.56
N THR A 176 7.26 5.41 7.36
CA THR A 176 6.22 5.06 8.34
C THR A 176 5.85 3.59 8.22
N GLY A 177 5.29 3.04 9.28
CA GLY A 177 4.78 1.68 9.32
C GLY A 177 4.13 1.37 10.65
N ILE A 178 3.31 0.33 10.70
CA ILE A 178 2.53 -0.06 11.87
C ILE A 178 3.02 -1.43 12.35
N SER A 179 3.14 -1.63 13.66
CA SER A 179 3.56 -2.90 14.29
C SER A 179 4.90 -3.39 13.73
N LYS A 180 4.98 -4.56 13.08
CA LYS A 180 6.21 -5.03 12.41
C LYS A 180 6.71 -4.03 11.36
N GLY A 181 5.81 -3.37 10.61
CA GLY A 181 6.19 -2.27 9.70
C GLY A 181 6.78 -1.08 10.44
N GLY A 182 6.26 -0.74 11.62
CA GLY A 182 6.85 0.28 12.49
C GLY A 182 8.25 -0.12 12.99
N GLN A 183 8.44 -1.38 13.38
CA GLN A 183 9.76 -1.92 13.71
C GLN A 183 10.73 -1.82 12.52
N THR A 184 10.26 -2.18 11.32
CA THR A 184 11.05 -2.05 10.09
C THR A 184 11.44 -0.58 9.84
N THR A 185 10.53 0.38 10.04
CA THR A 185 10.81 1.82 9.97
C THR A 185 11.95 2.24 10.92
N MET A 186 11.93 1.76 12.17
CA MET A 186 12.98 2.06 13.15
C MET A 186 14.33 1.48 12.72
N PHE A 187 14.37 0.22 12.31
CA PHE A 187 15.60 -0.44 11.87
C PHE A 187 16.14 0.19 10.59
N TYR A 188 15.24 0.53 9.65
CA TYR A 188 15.61 1.21 8.42
C TYR A 188 16.29 2.56 8.70
N ARG A 189 15.71 3.37 9.58
CA ARG A 189 16.32 4.64 9.99
C ARG A 189 17.67 4.48 10.68
N ALA A 190 17.83 3.44 11.48
CA ALA A 190 19.10 3.17 12.16
C ALA A 190 20.18 2.67 11.20
N TYR A 191 19.80 1.89 10.18
CA TYR A 191 20.74 1.27 9.25
C TYR A 191 21.11 2.20 8.08
N PHE A 192 20.12 2.95 7.55
CA PHE A 192 20.26 3.92 6.46
C PHE A 192 19.77 5.31 6.89
N PRO A 193 20.55 6.02 7.72
CA PRO A 193 20.10 7.27 8.37
C PRO A 193 19.80 8.41 7.39
N ASP A 194 20.41 8.40 6.20
CA ASP A 194 20.29 9.47 5.21
C ASP A 194 19.22 9.21 4.14
N ASP A 195 18.60 8.04 4.16
CA ASP A 195 17.59 7.67 3.15
C ASP A 195 16.28 8.42 3.30
N VAL A 196 15.91 8.78 4.51
CA VAL A 196 14.68 9.52 4.79
C VAL A 196 14.93 10.67 5.74
N ASP A 197 14.17 11.75 5.60
CA ASP A 197 14.30 12.93 6.46
C ASP A 197 13.68 12.70 7.84
N PHE A 198 12.53 12.00 7.87
CA PHE A 198 11.78 11.72 9.08
C PHE A 198 11.35 10.26 9.12
N SER A 199 11.13 9.75 10.33
CA SER A 199 10.57 8.41 10.56
C SER A 199 9.47 8.47 11.61
N VAL A 200 8.32 7.89 11.29
CA VAL A 200 7.12 7.89 12.13
C VAL A 200 6.66 6.44 12.34
N PRO A 201 7.28 5.70 13.26
CA PRO A 201 6.89 4.33 13.58
C PRO A 201 5.65 4.33 14.47
N TYR A 202 4.58 3.60 14.06
CA TYR A 202 3.38 3.41 14.85
C TYR A 202 3.43 2.07 15.58
N VAL A 203 3.21 2.08 16.90
CA VAL A 203 3.13 0.89 17.78
C VAL A 203 4.21 -0.15 17.46
N ALA A 204 5.42 0.33 17.23
CA ALA A 204 6.56 -0.47 16.80
C ALA A 204 7.11 -1.30 17.97
N PRO A 205 7.03 -2.65 17.92
CA PRO A 205 7.61 -3.48 18.97
C PRO A 205 9.13 -3.50 18.85
N LEU A 206 9.83 -3.34 19.97
CA LEU A 206 11.27 -3.52 20.06
C LEU A 206 11.56 -4.77 20.91
N ASN A 207 11.54 -5.93 20.28
CA ASN A 207 11.82 -7.20 20.94
C ASN A 207 13.33 -7.40 21.04
N LYS A 208 13.79 -7.86 22.19
CA LYS A 208 15.22 -8.14 22.46
C LYS A 208 15.61 -9.55 22.03
N SER A 209 14.64 -10.46 21.99
CA SER A 209 14.80 -11.87 21.63
C SER A 209 13.46 -12.47 21.23
N LEU A 210 13.44 -13.72 20.76
CA LEU A 210 12.24 -14.49 20.49
C LEU A 210 11.38 -14.63 21.76
N GLU A 211 12.02 -14.97 22.86
CA GLU A 211 11.44 -14.99 24.21
C GLU A 211 11.86 -13.70 24.93
N ASP A 212 11.02 -12.68 24.86
CA ASP A 212 11.29 -11.39 25.48
C ASP A 212 10.66 -11.35 26.88
N GLY A 213 11.30 -11.86 27.88
CA GLY A 213 10.81 -12.00 29.27
C GLY A 213 10.21 -10.74 29.96
N ARG A 214 9.92 -9.70 29.19
CA ARG A 214 9.18 -8.49 29.68
C ARG A 214 7.68 -8.64 29.58
N HIS A 215 7.17 -9.54 28.72
CA HIS A 215 5.72 -9.66 28.47
C HIS A 215 5.00 -10.33 29.64
N GLU A 216 5.51 -11.42 30.15
CA GLU A 216 4.89 -12.21 31.21
C GLU A 216 4.71 -11.40 32.51
N PRO A 217 5.75 -10.71 33.06
CA PRO A 217 5.58 -9.85 34.22
C PRO A 217 4.58 -8.72 33.99
N PHE A 218 4.62 -8.08 32.83
CA PHE A 218 3.67 -7.01 32.49
C PHE A 218 2.23 -7.51 32.49
N ILE A 219 1.96 -8.67 31.88
CA ILE A 219 0.64 -9.27 31.86
C ILE A 219 0.21 -9.65 33.29
N ALA A 220 1.09 -10.25 34.08
CA ALA A 220 0.80 -10.65 35.45
C ALA A 220 0.46 -9.45 36.36
N GLU A 221 1.14 -8.31 36.18
CA GLU A 221 0.90 -7.07 36.94
C GLU A 221 -0.37 -6.35 36.47
N THR A 222 -0.61 -6.33 35.15
CA THR A 222 -1.70 -5.53 34.56
C THR A 222 -3.02 -6.28 34.56
N VAL A 223 -3.01 -7.59 34.30
CA VAL A 223 -4.18 -8.45 34.30
C VAL A 223 -4.24 -9.20 35.64
N SER A 224 -4.76 -8.51 36.64
CA SER A 224 -4.93 -9.11 37.98
C SER A 224 -5.74 -10.42 37.87
N THR A 225 -5.12 -11.53 38.22
CA THR A 225 -5.74 -12.86 38.26
C THR A 225 -6.96 -12.91 39.20
N ALA A 226 -7.08 -11.94 40.11
CA ALA A 226 -8.20 -11.82 41.04
C ALA A 226 -9.52 -11.37 40.39
N GLN A 227 -9.50 -10.75 39.19
CA GLN A 227 -10.73 -10.27 38.54
C GLN A 227 -11.29 -11.24 37.48
N ILE A 228 -10.47 -12.16 36.94
CA ILE A 228 -10.90 -13.10 35.89
C ILE A 228 -11.55 -14.36 36.51
N GLY A 229 -11.21 -14.70 37.75
CA GLY A 229 -11.75 -15.88 38.47
C GLY A 229 -13.10 -15.69 39.18
N LYS A 230 -13.75 -14.54 39.06
CA LYS A 230 -15.01 -14.22 39.75
C LYS A 230 -16.20 -13.91 38.84
N LYS A 231 -16.22 -14.50 37.66
CA LYS A 231 -17.42 -14.49 36.80
C LYS A 231 -17.81 -15.90 36.43
#